data_4f996c9cf59cce11d63631367f1fe184
#
_entry.id   4f996c9cf59cce11d63631367f1fe184
#
_cell.length_a   1.000
_cell.length_b   1.000
_cell.length_c   1.000
_cell.angle_alpha   90.00
_cell.angle_beta   90.00
_cell.angle_gamma   90.00
#
_symmetry.space_group_name_H-M   'P 1'
#
loop_
_entity.id
_entity.type
_entity.pdbx_description
1 polymer ?
#
loop_
_entity_poly.entity_id
_entity_poly.type
_entity_poly.pdbx_seq_one_letter_code
_entity_poly.pdbx_strand_id
1 'polypeptide(L)'
;MNSRTLKIEVGNVTIGADSPIVVQTMCNTHTSDIESSVSQCIRLHNAGAQLIRLTVPSLAQVDSLREIRNRLRTEGIYTPLVADVHFSSEIAIAAAEVVEKVRINPGNFHKDHEKAREQFARLVDVCKAHGTAIRIGLNHGSLGERITNLYGNTPLAMKEAVMEWLRMCVENEFYNVVVSLKASNTYVMVEAYRLLAKEMEETGVVFPLHLGVTEAGNGDGGRIKSAVGISALLSEGIGDTIRVSLTEDPENELPVAQYLSDRYGHRLHSSMVSLTLEGKKAIAVYDAPSKERLLLDYSCDFGKRLLDKELDEVELRGYYKDENGDQISLDGSDYAEYLTDELMQAARRRFYRPEYIACPGCGRTMYNLEGTFEEVKRRTKHLKGMVIAVMGCIVNGPGEMADADWGYVGEGNNKVSIYKGKTPVLRHVPETEAIDKLLELIEND
;
A
#
# COMPACT_ATOMS: atom_id res chain seq x y z
N MET A 1 -5.80 -25.01 -0.47
CA MET A 1 -5.94 -25.36 -1.91
C MET A 1 -5.53 -24.12 -2.68
N ASN A 2 -4.47 -24.16 -3.47
CA ASN A 2 -4.15 -23.03 -4.32
C ASN A 2 -5.02 -23.11 -5.57
N SER A 3 -6.21 -22.51 -5.56
CA SER A 3 -6.91 -22.24 -6.80
C SER A 3 -6.08 -21.22 -7.56
N ARG A 4 -5.64 -21.59 -8.76
CA ARG A 4 -4.85 -20.70 -9.60
C ARG A 4 -5.68 -19.49 -9.98
N THR A 5 -5.14 -18.30 -9.75
CA THR A 5 -5.74 -17.05 -10.22
C THR A 5 -5.77 -17.00 -11.75
N LEU A 6 -6.70 -16.25 -12.31
CA LEU A 6 -6.74 -15.97 -13.74
C LEU A 6 -5.41 -15.36 -14.21
N LYS A 7 -4.98 -15.74 -15.40
CA LYS A 7 -3.84 -15.10 -16.07
C LYS A 7 -4.32 -13.84 -16.77
N ILE A 8 -3.71 -12.70 -16.45
CA ILE A 8 -4.00 -11.42 -17.09
C ILE A 8 -2.73 -10.80 -17.68
N GLU A 9 -2.91 -9.93 -18.66
CA GLU A 9 -1.82 -9.23 -19.32
C GLU A 9 -1.91 -7.72 -19.07
N VAL A 10 -0.78 -7.12 -18.71
CA VAL A 10 -0.63 -5.67 -18.56
C VAL A 10 0.54 -5.24 -19.44
N GLY A 11 0.27 -4.89 -20.67
CA GLY A 11 1.30 -4.70 -21.69
C GLY A 11 2.14 -5.97 -21.89
N ASN A 12 3.43 -5.89 -21.61
CA ASN A 12 4.36 -7.03 -21.69
C ASN A 12 4.53 -7.79 -20.37
N VAL A 13 3.73 -7.50 -19.36
CA VAL A 13 3.80 -8.14 -18.02
C VAL A 13 2.59 -9.03 -17.80
N THR A 14 2.85 -10.30 -17.50
CA THR A 14 1.83 -11.27 -17.09
C THR A 14 1.65 -11.27 -15.58
N ILE A 15 0.41 -11.28 -15.10
CA ILE A 15 0.06 -11.35 -13.67
C ILE A 15 -0.89 -12.55 -13.45
N GLY A 16 -0.71 -13.26 -12.34
CA GLY A 16 -1.55 -14.38 -11.98
C GLY A 16 -1.10 -15.71 -12.53
N ALA A 17 -1.88 -16.75 -12.32
CA ALA A 17 -1.54 -18.15 -12.61
C ALA A 17 -0.19 -18.57 -11.97
N ASP A 18 0.72 -19.11 -12.75
CA ASP A 18 2.05 -19.54 -12.29
C ASP A 18 3.13 -18.46 -12.54
N SER A 19 2.72 -17.20 -12.82
CA SER A 19 3.66 -16.11 -13.06
C SER A 19 4.36 -15.68 -11.77
N PRO A 20 5.60 -15.18 -11.84
CA PRO A 20 6.25 -14.58 -10.67
C PRO A 20 5.44 -13.41 -10.10
N ILE A 21 5.58 -13.16 -8.79
CA ILE A 21 4.97 -12.02 -8.13
C ILE A 21 5.52 -10.72 -8.73
N VAL A 22 4.64 -9.89 -9.27
CA VAL A 22 5.01 -8.66 -9.99
C VAL A 22 5.17 -7.50 -9.01
N VAL A 23 6.30 -6.78 -9.12
CA VAL A 23 6.60 -5.60 -8.30
C VAL A 23 6.14 -4.34 -9.02
N GLN A 24 5.23 -3.61 -8.37
CA GLN A 24 4.74 -2.30 -8.81
C GLN A 24 5.22 -1.21 -7.86
N THR A 25 5.56 -0.02 -8.39
CA THR A 25 5.78 1.21 -7.62
C THR A 25 4.93 2.35 -8.16
N MET A 26 5.11 3.57 -7.63
CA MET A 26 4.33 4.74 -8.01
C MET A 26 5.19 6.00 -7.96
N CYS A 27 5.09 6.83 -9.00
CA CYS A 27 5.70 8.16 -8.99
C CYS A 27 5.09 9.07 -7.92
N ASN A 28 5.94 9.89 -7.31
CA ASN A 28 5.53 10.98 -6.42
C ASN A 28 5.58 12.36 -7.12
N THR A 29 6.06 12.43 -8.37
CA THR A 29 6.01 13.63 -9.22
C THR A 29 4.59 13.98 -9.65
N HIS A 30 4.34 15.26 -9.90
CA HIS A 30 3.11 15.70 -10.55
C HIS A 30 3.09 15.27 -12.01
N THR A 31 2.05 14.57 -12.46
CA THR A 31 1.96 14.07 -13.86
C THR A 31 1.93 15.19 -14.89
N SER A 32 1.52 16.40 -14.50
CA SER A 32 1.63 17.60 -15.34
C SER A 32 3.07 18.08 -15.56
N ASP A 33 4.01 17.70 -14.68
CA ASP A 33 5.44 17.90 -14.86
C ASP A 33 6.03 16.70 -15.60
N ILE A 34 5.98 16.79 -16.93
CA ILE A 34 6.35 15.70 -17.84
C ILE A 34 7.83 15.35 -17.66
N GLU A 35 8.73 16.35 -17.58
CA GLU A 35 10.18 16.13 -17.48
C GLU A 35 10.54 15.38 -16.19
N SER A 36 10.04 15.85 -15.04
CA SER A 36 10.29 15.19 -13.76
C SER A 36 9.69 13.79 -13.73
N SER A 37 8.49 13.59 -14.29
CA SER A 37 7.81 12.30 -14.34
C SER A 37 8.53 11.29 -15.26
N VAL A 38 9.00 11.70 -16.42
CA VAL A 38 9.82 10.85 -17.31
C VAL A 38 11.11 10.45 -16.60
N SER A 39 11.83 11.42 -16.03
CA SER A 39 13.08 11.16 -15.29
C SER A 39 12.86 10.18 -14.14
N GLN A 40 11.77 10.34 -13.35
CA GLN A 40 11.46 9.41 -12.28
C GLN A 40 11.07 8.02 -12.80
N CYS A 41 10.26 7.91 -13.85
CA CYS A 41 9.95 6.62 -14.47
C CYS A 41 11.20 5.88 -14.94
N ILE A 42 12.20 6.59 -15.49
CA ILE A 42 13.48 6.00 -15.90
C ILE A 42 14.24 5.46 -14.68
N ARG A 43 14.32 6.23 -13.59
CA ARG A 43 14.99 5.78 -12.36
C ARG A 43 14.28 4.54 -11.76
N LEU A 44 12.94 4.56 -11.71
CA LEU A 44 12.16 3.44 -11.20
C LEU A 44 12.29 2.18 -12.06
N HIS A 45 12.31 2.34 -13.40
CA HIS A 45 12.60 1.24 -14.32
C HIS A 45 13.99 0.62 -14.04
N ASN A 46 15.01 1.46 -13.94
CA ASN A 46 16.40 1.04 -13.67
C ASN A 46 16.54 0.39 -12.28
N ALA A 47 15.72 0.78 -11.31
CA ALA A 47 15.66 0.17 -9.98
C ALA A 47 14.85 -1.16 -9.95
N GLY A 48 14.31 -1.62 -11.10
CA GLY A 48 13.63 -2.91 -11.22
C GLY A 48 12.12 -2.89 -11.11
N ALA A 49 11.47 -1.72 -11.20
CA ALA A 49 10.01 -1.66 -11.26
C ALA A 49 9.46 -2.36 -12.50
N GLN A 50 8.53 -3.29 -12.31
CA GLN A 50 7.86 -4.00 -13.40
C GLN A 50 6.59 -3.29 -13.86
N LEU A 51 5.97 -2.49 -13.00
CA LEU A 51 4.85 -1.61 -13.29
C LEU A 51 5.06 -0.27 -12.60
N ILE A 52 4.79 0.84 -13.30
CA ILE A 52 4.92 2.19 -12.74
C ILE A 52 3.57 2.90 -12.78
N ARG A 53 3.11 3.40 -11.62
CA ARG A 53 1.83 4.09 -11.49
C ARG A 53 2.01 5.60 -11.38
N LEU A 54 1.19 6.35 -12.12
CA LEU A 54 1.11 7.81 -12.06
C LEU A 54 -0.32 8.25 -11.69
N THR A 55 -0.46 9.36 -10.98
CA THR A 55 -1.77 9.94 -10.65
C THR A 55 -2.34 10.71 -11.84
N VAL A 56 -3.64 10.55 -12.11
CA VAL A 56 -4.31 11.25 -13.22
C VAL A 56 -5.59 11.90 -12.69
N PRO A 57 -5.49 13.10 -12.10
CA PRO A 57 -6.63 13.78 -11.48
C PRO A 57 -7.51 14.60 -12.45
N SER A 58 -7.08 14.80 -13.72
CA SER A 58 -7.84 15.57 -14.72
C SER A 58 -7.60 15.07 -16.14
N LEU A 59 -8.49 15.43 -17.06
CA LEU A 59 -8.34 15.10 -18.49
C LEU A 59 -7.07 15.69 -19.11
N ALA A 60 -6.67 16.91 -18.71
CA ALA A 60 -5.41 17.51 -19.17
C ALA A 60 -4.18 16.64 -18.81
N GLN A 61 -4.23 15.91 -17.71
CA GLN A 61 -3.15 15.01 -17.32
C GLN A 61 -3.19 13.65 -18.02
N VAL A 62 -4.27 13.30 -18.69
CA VAL A 62 -4.28 12.19 -19.66
C VAL A 62 -3.38 12.49 -20.86
N ASP A 63 -3.39 13.74 -21.34
CA ASP A 63 -2.48 14.17 -22.42
C ASP A 63 -1.03 14.19 -21.93
N SER A 64 -0.77 14.67 -20.70
CA SER A 64 0.56 14.59 -20.09
C SER A 64 1.03 13.13 -19.99
N LEU A 65 0.17 12.23 -19.56
CA LEU A 65 0.46 10.79 -19.44
C LEU A 65 0.81 10.16 -20.79
N ARG A 66 0.09 10.56 -21.87
CA ARG A 66 0.38 10.14 -23.25
C ARG A 66 1.77 10.59 -23.69
N GLU A 67 2.14 11.83 -23.39
CA GLU A 67 3.47 12.37 -23.69
C GLU A 67 4.56 11.66 -22.90
N ILE A 68 4.37 11.45 -21.59
CA ILE A 68 5.30 10.68 -20.74
C ILE A 68 5.51 9.29 -21.36
N ARG A 69 4.45 8.57 -21.70
CA ARG A 69 4.53 7.25 -22.31
C ARG A 69 5.31 7.29 -23.63
N ASN A 70 5.03 8.23 -24.50
CA ASN A 70 5.72 8.36 -25.79
C ASN A 70 7.23 8.59 -25.62
N ARG A 71 7.62 9.46 -24.70
CA ARG A 71 9.03 9.72 -24.40
C ARG A 71 9.74 8.48 -23.85
N LEU A 72 9.12 7.77 -22.90
CA LEU A 72 9.68 6.52 -22.39
C LEU A 72 9.88 5.49 -23.51
N ARG A 73 8.93 5.37 -24.45
CA ARG A 73 9.06 4.45 -25.61
C ARG A 73 10.19 4.89 -26.55
N THR A 74 10.43 6.20 -26.70
CA THR A 74 11.57 6.73 -27.47
C THR A 74 12.91 6.38 -26.83
N GLU A 75 12.96 6.35 -25.49
CA GLU A 75 14.14 5.89 -24.71
C GLU A 75 14.27 4.35 -24.64
N GLY A 76 13.39 3.60 -25.31
CA GLY A 76 13.41 2.13 -25.30
C GLY A 76 12.83 1.50 -24.03
N ILE A 77 12.17 2.27 -23.18
CA ILE A 77 11.56 1.79 -21.93
C ILE A 77 10.11 1.39 -22.18
N TYR A 78 9.82 0.10 -21.99
CA TYR A 78 8.51 -0.50 -22.23
C TYR A 78 7.82 -0.96 -20.94
N THR A 79 8.31 -0.54 -19.77
CA THR A 79 7.61 -0.79 -18.49
C THR A 79 6.18 -0.28 -18.59
N PRO A 80 5.16 -1.12 -18.32
CA PRO A 80 3.77 -0.71 -18.42
C PRO A 80 3.43 0.37 -17.41
N LEU A 81 2.65 1.36 -17.87
CA LEU A 81 2.17 2.45 -17.03
C LEU A 81 0.78 2.13 -16.48
N VAL A 82 0.53 2.62 -15.27
CA VAL A 82 -0.75 2.47 -14.58
C VAL A 82 -1.31 3.84 -14.25
N ALA A 83 -2.47 4.20 -14.78
CA ALA A 83 -3.17 5.43 -14.42
C ALA A 83 -3.95 5.24 -13.12
N ASP A 84 -3.68 6.11 -12.14
CA ASP A 84 -4.41 6.13 -10.86
C ASP A 84 -5.49 7.21 -10.89
N VAL A 85 -6.73 6.78 -11.15
CA VAL A 85 -7.87 7.68 -11.32
C VAL A 85 -8.81 7.61 -10.12
N HIS A 86 -9.24 8.78 -9.66
CA HIS A 86 -10.21 8.96 -8.59
C HIS A 86 -11.31 9.93 -9.02
N PHE A 87 -12.52 9.73 -8.50
CA PHE A 87 -13.68 10.62 -8.60
C PHE A 87 -14.21 10.93 -10.02
N SER A 88 -13.68 10.31 -11.08
CA SER A 88 -14.16 10.55 -12.44
C SER A 88 -14.05 9.31 -13.33
N SER A 89 -15.19 8.80 -13.73
CA SER A 89 -15.28 7.73 -14.73
C SER A 89 -14.78 8.18 -16.12
N GLU A 90 -15.00 9.45 -16.48
CA GLU A 90 -14.57 10.01 -17.79
C GLU A 90 -13.04 10.02 -17.90
N ILE A 91 -12.33 10.39 -16.83
CA ILE A 91 -10.86 10.36 -16.80
C ILE A 91 -10.37 8.92 -16.91
N ALA A 92 -11.03 7.97 -16.24
CA ALA A 92 -10.66 6.55 -16.30
C ALA A 92 -10.83 6.00 -17.73
N ILE A 93 -11.92 6.34 -18.41
CA ILE A 93 -12.19 5.95 -19.80
C ILE A 93 -11.13 6.54 -20.73
N ALA A 94 -10.83 7.84 -20.63
CA ALA A 94 -9.81 8.49 -21.45
C ALA A 94 -8.40 7.94 -21.18
N ALA A 95 -8.05 7.65 -19.93
CA ALA A 95 -6.77 7.07 -19.57
C ALA A 95 -6.60 5.62 -20.07
N ALA A 96 -7.69 4.86 -20.18
CA ALA A 96 -7.68 3.49 -20.69
C ALA A 96 -7.23 3.38 -22.15
N GLU A 97 -7.36 4.44 -22.94
CA GLU A 97 -6.84 4.52 -24.31
C GLU A 97 -5.32 4.74 -24.37
N VAL A 98 -4.71 5.13 -23.24
CA VAL A 98 -3.33 5.61 -23.22
C VAL A 98 -2.38 4.63 -22.54
N VAL A 99 -2.80 3.96 -21.46
CA VAL A 99 -1.95 3.13 -20.61
C VAL A 99 -2.30 1.65 -20.66
N GLU A 100 -1.43 0.83 -20.13
CA GLU A 100 -1.61 -0.62 -20.11
C GLU A 100 -2.52 -1.07 -18.94
N LYS A 101 -2.73 -0.21 -17.92
CA LYS A 101 -3.65 -0.50 -16.81
C LYS A 101 -4.25 0.77 -16.23
N VAL A 102 -5.54 0.76 -15.92
CA VAL A 102 -6.23 1.83 -15.19
C VAL A 102 -6.64 1.33 -13.80
N ARG A 103 -6.32 2.10 -12.76
CA ARG A 103 -6.86 1.84 -11.42
C ARG A 103 -8.03 2.75 -11.14
N ILE A 104 -9.13 2.13 -10.76
CA ILE A 104 -10.34 2.79 -10.27
C ILE A 104 -10.60 2.41 -8.81
N ASN A 105 -11.35 3.25 -8.09
CA ASN A 105 -11.78 2.96 -6.73
C ASN A 105 -13.31 2.85 -6.67
N PRO A 106 -13.86 1.68 -6.33
CA PRO A 106 -15.30 1.46 -6.17
C PRO A 106 -16.03 2.54 -5.36
N GLY A 107 -15.44 2.94 -4.25
CA GLY A 107 -16.06 3.88 -3.32
C GLY A 107 -16.18 5.32 -3.81
N ASN A 108 -15.49 5.67 -4.90
CA ASN A 108 -15.50 7.04 -5.45
C ASN A 108 -15.50 7.13 -6.98
N PHE A 109 -15.80 6.04 -7.68
CA PHE A 109 -15.84 6.01 -9.14
C PHE A 109 -16.96 6.88 -9.71
N HIS A 110 -18.15 6.81 -9.09
CA HIS A 110 -19.29 7.66 -9.40
C HIS A 110 -20.21 7.78 -8.18
N LYS A 111 -20.83 8.95 -7.99
CA LYS A 111 -21.73 9.20 -6.85
C LYS A 111 -23.05 8.42 -6.92
N ASP A 112 -23.58 8.27 -8.14
CA ASP A 112 -24.80 7.54 -8.45
C ASP A 112 -24.44 6.10 -8.84
N HIS A 113 -25.03 5.12 -8.16
CA HIS A 113 -24.71 3.71 -8.36
C HIS A 113 -25.14 3.15 -9.72
N GLU A 114 -26.32 3.54 -10.22
CA GLU A 114 -26.78 3.08 -11.55
C GLU A 114 -25.91 3.65 -12.66
N LYS A 115 -25.57 4.92 -12.56
CA LYS A 115 -24.61 5.54 -13.47
C LYS A 115 -23.21 4.94 -13.34
N ALA A 116 -22.80 4.51 -12.15
CA ALA A 116 -21.54 3.80 -11.96
C ALA A 116 -21.50 2.52 -12.81
N ARG A 117 -22.58 1.73 -12.85
CA ARG A 117 -22.67 0.52 -13.69
C ARG A 117 -22.57 0.85 -15.18
N GLU A 118 -23.32 1.86 -15.64
CA GLU A 118 -23.28 2.31 -17.03
C GLU A 118 -21.88 2.79 -17.45
N GLN A 119 -21.26 3.65 -16.64
CA GLN A 119 -19.93 4.17 -16.92
C GLN A 119 -18.85 3.09 -16.83
N PHE A 120 -19.03 2.10 -15.93
CA PHE A 120 -18.14 0.96 -15.85
C PHE A 120 -18.21 0.07 -17.10
N ALA A 121 -19.40 -0.19 -17.63
CA ALA A 121 -19.56 -0.91 -18.89
C ALA A 121 -18.85 -0.19 -20.06
N ARG A 122 -18.97 1.15 -20.15
CA ARG A 122 -18.22 1.95 -21.14
C ARG A 122 -16.70 1.85 -20.95
N LEU A 123 -16.23 1.89 -19.71
CA LEU A 123 -14.81 1.69 -19.41
C LEU A 123 -14.34 0.31 -19.88
N VAL A 124 -15.13 -0.74 -19.61
CA VAL A 124 -14.83 -2.10 -20.04
C VAL A 124 -14.75 -2.20 -21.57
N ASP A 125 -15.66 -1.56 -22.32
CA ASP A 125 -15.64 -1.56 -23.79
C ASP A 125 -14.33 -0.94 -24.31
N VAL A 126 -13.91 0.19 -23.75
CA VAL A 126 -12.64 0.84 -24.11
C VAL A 126 -11.45 -0.05 -23.74
N CYS A 127 -11.46 -0.66 -22.55
CA CYS A 127 -10.41 -1.57 -22.12
C CYS A 127 -10.30 -2.80 -23.02
N LYS A 128 -11.42 -3.37 -23.50
CA LYS A 128 -11.43 -4.46 -24.48
C LYS A 128 -10.82 -4.03 -25.81
N ALA A 129 -11.18 -2.83 -26.29
CA ALA A 129 -10.68 -2.29 -27.57
C ALA A 129 -9.17 -2.01 -27.56
N HIS A 130 -8.61 -1.61 -26.41
CA HIS A 130 -7.20 -1.22 -26.28
C HIS A 130 -6.31 -2.28 -25.61
N GLY A 131 -6.87 -3.39 -25.11
CA GLY A 131 -6.14 -4.40 -24.34
C GLY A 131 -5.71 -3.94 -22.94
N THR A 132 -6.40 -2.93 -22.41
CA THR A 132 -6.07 -2.30 -21.13
C THR A 132 -6.63 -3.11 -19.96
N ALA A 133 -5.81 -3.40 -18.95
CA ALA A 133 -6.28 -4.05 -17.73
C ALA A 133 -6.95 -3.03 -16.79
N ILE A 134 -7.88 -3.50 -15.96
CA ILE A 134 -8.47 -2.69 -14.89
C ILE A 134 -7.95 -3.20 -13.53
N ARG A 135 -7.53 -2.28 -12.65
CA ARG A 135 -7.40 -2.61 -11.22
C ARG A 135 -8.56 -2.02 -10.45
N ILE A 136 -9.38 -2.89 -9.88
CA ILE A 136 -10.40 -2.53 -8.88
C ILE A 136 -9.68 -2.39 -7.54
N GLY A 137 -9.44 -1.15 -7.12
CA GLY A 137 -8.58 -0.82 -5.99
C GLY A 137 -9.33 -0.08 -4.89
N LEU A 138 -9.72 -0.80 -3.84
CA LEU A 138 -10.39 -0.26 -2.68
C LEU A 138 -9.42 -0.04 -1.52
N ASN A 139 -9.61 1.04 -0.79
CA ASN A 139 -8.94 1.31 0.48
C ASN A 139 -9.98 1.33 1.62
N HIS A 140 -9.58 0.87 2.81
CA HIS A 140 -10.46 0.79 4.00
C HIS A 140 -11.17 2.10 4.31
N GLY A 141 -10.50 3.25 4.13
CA GLY A 141 -11.08 4.57 4.35
C GLY A 141 -12.03 5.09 3.26
N SER A 142 -12.20 4.37 2.15
CA SER A 142 -12.96 4.84 0.97
C SER A 142 -14.00 3.82 0.47
N LEU A 143 -14.74 3.20 1.39
CA LEU A 143 -15.76 2.18 1.08
C LEU A 143 -17.00 2.74 0.36
N GLY A 144 -17.27 4.03 0.51
CA GLY A 144 -18.52 4.65 0.11
C GLY A 144 -19.64 4.49 1.16
N GLU A 145 -20.51 5.50 1.23
CA GLU A 145 -21.53 5.62 2.28
C GLU A 145 -22.50 4.41 2.32
N ARG A 146 -22.92 3.92 1.16
CA ARG A 146 -23.85 2.79 1.06
C ARG A 146 -23.30 1.52 1.72
N ILE A 147 -22.05 1.18 1.41
CA ILE A 147 -21.39 -0.02 1.96
C ILE A 147 -21.14 0.15 3.46
N THR A 148 -20.65 1.34 3.87
CA THR A 148 -20.41 1.62 5.30
C THR A 148 -21.69 1.56 6.14
N ASN A 149 -22.82 2.01 5.59
CA ASN A 149 -24.11 1.92 6.29
C ASN A 149 -24.61 0.47 6.44
N LEU A 150 -24.31 -0.41 5.48
CA LEU A 150 -24.73 -1.81 5.51
C LEU A 150 -23.83 -2.70 6.38
N TYR A 151 -22.51 -2.51 6.31
CA TYR A 151 -21.53 -3.45 6.87
C TYR A 151 -20.54 -2.81 7.85
N GLY A 152 -20.66 -1.50 8.11
CA GLY A 152 -19.68 -0.75 8.91
C GLY A 152 -18.34 -0.56 8.19
N ASN A 153 -17.33 -0.16 8.95
CA ASN A 153 -15.96 -0.04 8.46
C ASN A 153 -15.16 -1.32 8.81
N THR A 154 -15.42 -2.42 8.10
CA THR A 154 -14.95 -3.76 8.44
C THR A 154 -14.28 -4.47 7.27
N PRO A 155 -13.47 -5.53 7.50
CA PRO A 155 -12.97 -6.39 6.43
C PRO A 155 -14.07 -6.97 5.54
N LEU A 156 -15.22 -7.32 6.12
CA LEU A 156 -16.40 -7.79 5.39
C LEU A 156 -16.94 -6.72 4.44
N ALA A 157 -17.03 -5.46 4.89
CA ALA A 157 -17.45 -4.34 4.04
C ALA A 157 -16.52 -4.15 2.84
N MET A 158 -15.21 -4.27 3.04
CA MET A 158 -14.22 -4.20 1.97
C MET A 158 -14.45 -5.32 0.93
N LYS A 159 -14.63 -6.54 1.38
CA LYS A 159 -14.90 -7.71 0.53
C LYS A 159 -16.20 -7.52 -0.27
N GLU A 160 -17.31 -7.15 0.38
CA GLU A 160 -18.60 -6.95 -0.29
C GLU A 160 -18.56 -5.85 -1.34
N ALA A 161 -17.91 -4.71 -1.02
CA ALA A 161 -17.73 -3.61 -1.96
C ALA A 161 -17.04 -4.06 -3.25
N VAL A 162 -16.00 -4.88 -3.16
CA VAL A 162 -15.26 -5.36 -4.31
C VAL A 162 -15.99 -6.46 -5.04
N MET A 163 -16.62 -7.39 -4.34
CA MET A 163 -17.39 -8.49 -4.96
C MET A 163 -18.51 -7.98 -5.86
N GLU A 164 -19.14 -6.87 -5.51
CA GLU A 164 -20.12 -6.22 -6.36
C GLU A 164 -19.54 -5.83 -7.74
N TRP A 165 -18.34 -5.25 -7.75
CA TRP A 165 -17.63 -4.86 -8.97
C TRP A 165 -17.12 -6.07 -9.76
N LEU A 166 -16.69 -7.13 -9.08
CA LEU A 166 -16.28 -8.37 -9.75
C LEU A 166 -17.46 -9.04 -10.46
N ARG A 167 -18.66 -9.01 -9.86
CA ARG A 167 -19.88 -9.47 -10.54
C ARG A 167 -20.14 -8.65 -11.81
N MET A 168 -19.98 -7.33 -11.78
CA MET A 168 -20.08 -6.50 -13.00
C MET A 168 -19.00 -6.84 -14.04
N CYS A 169 -17.79 -7.22 -13.62
CA CYS A 169 -16.76 -7.70 -14.57
C CYS A 169 -17.23 -8.99 -15.28
N VAL A 170 -17.75 -9.95 -14.52
CA VAL A 170 -18.26 -11.22 -15.07
C VAL A 170 -19.48 -10.97 -15.98
N GLU A 171 -20.42 -10.13 -15.58
CA GLU A 171 -21.59 -9.74 -16.38
C GLU A 171 -21.20 -9.11 -17.73
N ASN A 172 -20.09 -8.36 -17.74
CA ASN A 172 -19.55 -7.76 -18.96
C ASN A 172 -18.52 -8.64 -19.68
N GLU A 173 -18.33 -9.91 -19.27
CA GLU A 173 -17.34 -10.83 -19.84
C GLU A 173 -15.93 -10.21 -19.92
N PHE A 174 -15.52 -9.50 -18.85
CA PHE A 174 -14.24 -8.83 -18.76
C PHE A 174 -13.40 -9.40 -17.60
N TYR A 175 -12.32 -10.10 -17.94
CA TYR A 175 -11.49 -10.83 -16.99
C TYR A 175 -10.08 -10.27 -16.84
N ASN A 176 -9.70 -9.25 -17.64
CA ASN A 176 -8.38 -8.61 -17.52
C ASN A 176 -8.34 -7.63 -16.32
N VAL A 177 -8.52 -8.18 -15.14
CA VAL A 177 -8.76 -7.44 -13.89
C VAL A 177 -7.79 -7.90 -12.80
N VAL A 178 -7.26 -6.92 -12.06
CA VAL A 178 -6.53 -7.10 -10.79
C VAL A 178 -7.35 -6.49 -9.66
N VAL A 179 -7.29 -7.06 -8.47
CA VAL A 179 -8.06 -6.57 -7.32
C VAL A 179 -7.13 -6.16 -6.18
N SER A 180 -7.47 -5.09 -5.46
CA SER A 180 -6.76 -4.73 -4.24
C SER A 180 -7.69 -4.21 -3.14
N LEU A 181 -7.44 -4.69 -1.90
CA LEU A 181 -8.12 -4.31 -0.66
C LEU A 181 -7.07 -3.82 0.33
N LYS A 182 -6.80 -2.53 0.34
CA LYS A 182 -5.72 -1.97 1.15
C LYS A 182 -6.23 -1.31 2.42
N ALA A 183 -5.45 -1.45 3.50
CA ALA A 183 -5.65 -0.76 4.76
C ALA A 183 -4.29 -0.42 5.39
N SER A 184 -4.26 0.58 6.24
CA SER A 184 -3.11 0.89 7.10
C SER A 184 -3.01 -0.07 8.29
N ASN A 185 -4.15 -0.60 8.72
CA ASN A 185 -4.24 -1.65 9.72
C ASN A 185 -3.96 -3.01 9.07
N THR A 186 -2.83 -3.63 9.43
CA THR A 186 -2.36 -4.92 8.86
C THR A 186 -3.36 -6.05 9.08
N TYR A 187 -3.98 -6.13 10.25
CA TYR A 187 -4.99 -7.15 10.56
C TYR A 187 -6.23 -6.99 9.66
N VAL A 188 -6.77 -5.78 9.54
CA VAL A 188 -7.92 -5.49 8.68
C VAL A 188 -7.62 -5.83 7.23
N MET A 189 -6.42 -5.48 6.76
CA MET A 189 -5.99 -5.78 5.40
C MET A 189 -5.93 -7.29 5.17
N VAL A 190 -5.24 -8.04 6.01
CA VAL A 190 -5.08 -9.49 5.88
C VAL A 190 -6.42 -10.20 5.88
N GLU A 191 -7.31 -9.87 6.83
CA GLU A 191 -8.64 -10.47 6.91
C GLU A 191 -9.51 -10.15 5.68
N ALA A 192 -9.45 -8.92 5.16
CA ALA A 192 -10.20 -8.54 3.97
C ALA A 192 -9.80 -9.37 2.73
N TYR A 193 -8.49 -9.59 2.53
CA TYR A 193 -8.01 -10.43 1.43
C TYR A 193 -8.35 -11.90 1.63
N ARG A 194 -8.25 -12.45 2.85
CA ARG A 194 -8.66 -13.83 3.16
C ARG A 194 -10.13 -14.07 2.84
N LEU A 195 -11.02 -13.15 3.27
CA LEU A 195 -12.44 -13.22 2.96
C LEU A 195 -12.71 -13.16 1.45
N LEU A 196 -12.02 -12.25 0.75
CA LEU A 196 -12.17 -12.10 -0.69
C LEU A 196 -11.68 -13.33 -1.45
N ALA A 197 -10.49 -13.84 -1.12
CA ALA A 197 -9.92 -15.02 -1.76
C ALA A 197 -10.85 -16.24 -1.61
N LYS A 198 -11.37 -16.46 -0.40
CA LYS A 198 -12.33 -17.53 -0.14
C LYS A 198 -13.59 -17.41 -0.99
N GLU A 199 -14.21 -16.21 -1.07
CA GLU A 199 -15.44 -16.04 -1.86
C GLU A 199 -15.18 -16.18 -3.36
N MET A 200 -14.05 -15.70 -3.87
CA MET A 200 -13.67 -15.90 -5.28
C MET A 200 -13.48 -17.39 -5.60
N GLU A 201 -12.89 -18.18 -4.70
CA GLU A 201 -12.79 -19.65 -4.85
C GLU A 201 -14.17 -20.30 -4.89
N GLU A 202 -15.08 -19.91 -4.00
CA GLU A 202 -16.46 -20.42 -3.95
C GLU A 202 -17.25 -20.08 -5.21
N THR A 203 -17.02 -18.91 -5.81
CA THR A 203 -17.67 -18.50 -7.07
C THR A 203 -17.02 -19.10 -8.32
N GLY A 204 -15.82 -19.68 -8.18
CA GLY A 204 -15.07 -20.32 -9.28
C GLY A 204 -14.33 -19.37 -10.22
N VAL A 205 -14.31 -18.05 -9.93
CA VAL A 205 -13.57 -17.05 -10.70
C VAL A 205 -12.60 -16.31 -9.77
N VAL A 206 -11.33 -16.68 -9.83
CA VAL A 206 -10.29 -16.16 -8.94
C VAL A 206 -9.43 -15.12 -9.67
N PHE A 207 -9.72 -13.85 -9.45
CA PHE A 207 -8.96 -12.74 -10.02
C PHE A 207 -7.63 -12.55 -9.31
N PRO A 208 -6.54 -12.14 -10.01
CA PRO A 208 -5.26 -11.80 -9.41
C PRO A 208 -5.37 -10.69 -8.37
N LEU A 209 -4.61 -10.81 -7.29
CA LEU A 209 -4.60 -9.90 -6.15
C LEU A 209 -3.34 -9.05 -6.10
N HIS A 210 -3.52 -7.74 -5.91
CA HIS A 210 -2.45 -6.77 -5.71
C HIS A 210 -2.37 -6.37 -4.23
N LEU A 211 -1.36 -6.85 -3.54
CA LEU A 211 -1.17 -6.63 -2.11
C LEU A 211 -0.43 -5.32 -1.80
N GLY A 212 -0.66 -4.80 -0.61
CA GLY A 212 0.09 -3.68 -0.06
C GLY A 212 -0.59 -3.07 1.15
N VAL A 213 0.19 -2.74 2.17
CA VAL A 213 -0.24 -1.92 3.30
C VAL A 213 -0.22 -0.46 2.84
N THR A 214 -1.29 0.29 3.06
CA THR A 214 -1.32 1.73 2.81
C THR A 214 -0.75 2.48 4.01
N GLU A 215 -0.20 3.67 3.75
CA GLU A 215 0.23 4.61 4.79
C GLU A 215 1.11 3.93 5.86
N ALA A 216 2.08 3.10 5.42
CA ALA A 216 2.91 2.32 6.33
C ALA A 216 3.92 3.18 7.12
N GLY A 217 4.14 4.43 6.69
CA GLY A 217 5.16 5.32 7.24
C GLY A 217 6.51 5.12 6.55
N ASN A 218 7.60 5.40 7.25
CA ASN A 218 8.96 5.34 6.73
C ASN A 218 9.91 4.53 7.62
N GLY A 219 11.17 4.44 7.23
CA GLY A 219 12.23 3.77 7.97
C GLY A 219 11.95 2.29 8.22
N ASP A 220 12.57 1.75 9.25
CA ASP A 220 12.44 0.33 9.61
C ASP A 220 10.97 -0.04 9.92
N GLY A 221 10.25 0.81 10.64
CA GLY A 221 8.85 0.58 11.00
C GLY A 221 7.93 0.45 9.79
N GLY A 222 8.10 1.31 8.77
CA GLY A 222 7.34 1.23 7.51
C GLY A 222 7.64 -0.06 6.75
N ARG A 223 8.90 -0.47 6.69
CA ARG A 223 9.36 -1.72 6.07
C ARG A 223 8.81 -2.95 6.80
N ILE A 224 8.90 -2.98 8.12
CA ILE A 224 8.35 -4.06 8.96
C ILE A 224 6.84 -4.16 8.76
N LYS A 225 6.12 -3.04 8.85
CA LYS A 225 4.66 -3.02 8.69
C LYS A 225 4.22 -3.53 7.32
N SER A 226 4.91 -3.13 6.26
CA SER A 226 4.67 -3.62 4.90
C SER A 226 4.99 -5.11 4.75
N ALA A 227 6.15 -5.54 5.29
CA ALA A 227 6.56 -6.94 5.24
C ALA A 227 5.59 -7.85 6.01
N VAL A 228 5.17 -7.46 7.23
CA VAL A 228 4.19 -8.21 8.03
C VAL A 228 2.87 -8.42 7.28
N GLY A 229 2.29 -7.34 6.75
CA GLY A 229 0.99 -7.44 6.08
C GLY A 229 1.04 -8.20 4.76
N ILE A 230 2.05 -7.95 3.92
CA ILE A 230 2.19 -8.59 2.61
C ILE A 230 2.60 -10.05 2.77
N SER A 231 3.59 -10.35 3.63
CA SER A 231 4.10 -11.71 3.81
C SER A 231 3.07 -12.66 4.41
N ALA A 232 2.19 -12.16 5.29
CA ALA A 232 1.11 -12.98 5.87
C ALA A 232 0.24 -13.60 4.78
N LEU A 233 -0.11 -12.82 3.75
CA LEU A 233 -0.92 -13.29 2.62
C LEU A 233 -0.11 -14.12 1.62
N LEU A 234 1.10 -13.68 1.26
CA LEU A 234 1.96 -14.43 0.33
C LEU A 234 2.31 -15.82 0.86
N SER A 235 2.48 -15.99 2.18
CA SER A 235 2.72 -17.30 2.80
C SER A 235 1.52 -18.26 2.71
N GLU A 236 0.33 -17.74 2.44
CA GLU A 236 -0.90 -18.51 2.19
C GLU A 236 -1.17 -18.74 0.70
N GLY A 237 -0.28 -18.27 -0.18
CA GLY A 237 -0.46 -18.31 -1.63
C GLY A 237 -1.45 -17.28 -2.15
N ILE A 238 -1.72 -16.23 -1.38
CA ILE A 238 -2.61 -15.11 -1.73
C ILE A 238 -1.74 -13.94 -2.18
N GLY A 239 -1.85 -13.53 -3.45
CA GLY A 239 -1.17 -12.35 -3.99
C GLY A 239 -0.30 -12.64 -5.22
N ASP A 240 -0.52 -11.87 -6.27
CA ASP A 240 0.12 -12.02 -7.59
C ASP A 240 0.96 -10.80 -7.97
N THR A 241 0.69 -9.67 -7.34
CA THR A 241 1.46 -8.44 -7.49
C THR A 241 1.46 -7.65 -6.19
N ILE A 242 2.52 -6.90 -5.93
CA ILE A 242 2.70 -6.17 -4.68
C ILE A 242 3.18 -4.74 -4.90
N ARG A 243 2.85 -3.86 -3.95
CA ARG A 243 3.50 -2.58 -3.77
C ARG A 243 3.78 -2.33 -2.29
N VAL A 244 5.01 -2.06 -1.96
CA VAL A 244 5.41 -1.44 -0.69
C VAL A 244 5.13 0.06 -0.80
N SER A 245 4.62 0.68 0.26
CA SER A 245 4.25 2.10 0.26
C SER A 245 4.94 2.79 1.45
N LEU A 246 6.01 3.51 1.17
CA LEU A 246 6.80 4.24 2.16
C LEU A 246 6.65 5.75 1.98
N THR A 247 6.74 6.50 3.08
CA THR A 247 6.83 7.96 3.09
C THR A 247 8.29 8.37 2.85
N GLU A 248 8.83 7.94 1.72
CA GLU A 248 10.21 8.12 1.26
C GLU A 248 10.20 8.23 -0.27
N ASP A 249 11.38 8.41 -0.88
CA ASP A 249 11.51 8.32 -2.33
C ASP A 249 11.05 6.94 -2.81
N PRO A 250 10.24 6.86 -3.89
CA PRO A 250 9.67 5.60 -4.38
C PRO A 250 10.69 4.53 -4.74
N GLU A 251 11.92 4.91 -5.04
CA GLU A 251 13.04 4.00 -5.30
C GLU A 251 13.33 3.11 -4.08
N ASN A 252 13.11 3.61 -2.85
CA ASN A 252 13.33 2.89 -1.60
C ASN A 252 12.27 1.81 -1.32
N GLU A 253 11.13 1.83 -2.02
CA GLU A 253 10.11 0.80 -1.95
C GLU A 253 10.56 -0.51 -2.62
N LEU A 254 11.36 -0.39 -3.70
CA LEU A 254 11.67 -1.49 -4.61
C LEU A 254 12.54 -2.60 -3.99
N PRO A 255 13.60 -2.33 -3.22
CA PRO A 255 14.38 -3.40 -2.58
C PRO A 255 13.53 -4.28 -1.65
N VAL A 256 12.64 -3.67 -0.87
CA VAL A 256 11.74 -4.39 0.03
C VAL A 256 10.72 -5.23 -0.76
N ALA A 257 10.12 -4.65 -1.80
CA ALA A 257 9.17 -5.35 -2.66
C ALA A 257 9.85 -6.50 -3.42
N GLN A 258 11.07 -6.29 -3.94
CA GLN A 258 11.84 -7.34 -4.61
C GLN A 258 12.19 -8.48 -3.65
N TYR A 259 12.64 -8.15 -2.43
CA TYR A 259 12.90 -9.16 -1.41
C TYR A 259 11.66 -10.04 -1.15
N LEU A 260 10.47 -9.44 -0.98
CA LEU A 260 9.23 -10.17 -0.76
C LEU A 260 8.86 -11.05 -1.96
N SER A 261 9.00 -10.52 -3.18
CA SER A 261 8.76 -11.28 -4.41
C SER A 261 9.71 -12.48 -4.53
N ASP A 262 11.01 -12.30 -4.26
CA ASP A 262 12.00 -13.37 -4.37
C ASP A 262 11.84 -14.42 -3.27
N ARG A 263 11.52 -14.00 -2.04
CA ARG A 263 11.30 -14.91 -0.92
C ARG A 263 10.11 -15.84 -1.17
N TYR A 264 8.97 -15.31 -1.58
CA TYR A 264 7.77 -16.11 -1.84
C TYR A 264 7.72 -16.71 -3.24
N GLY A 265 8.60 -16.27 -4.14
CA GLY A 265 8.94 -16.94 -5.38
C GLY A 265 9.96 -18.08 -5.22
N HIS A 266 10.30 -18.49 -3.98
CA HIS A 266 11.25 -19.55 -3.64
C HIS A 266 12.69 -19.31 -4.12
N ARG A 267 13.10 -18.04 -4.32
CA ARG A 267 14.46 -17.67 -4.71
C ARG A 267 15.35 -17.31 -3.54
N LEU A 268 14.72 -16.97 -2.40
CA LEU A 268 15.40 -16.59 -1.15
C LEU A 268 14.87 -17.41 0.03
N HIS A 269 15.76 -17.71 0.97
CA HIS A 269 15.43 -18.36 2.24
C HIS A 269 15.71 -17.41 3.41
N SER A 270 15.07 -17.65 4.55
CA SER A 270 15.35 -16.91 5.79
C SER A 270 16.80 -17.11 6.23
N SER A 271 17.38 -16.07 6.82
CA SER A 271 18.65 -16.16 7.53
C SER A 271 18.51 -16.68 8.98
N MET A 272 17.33 -17.16 9.36
CA MET A 272 17.08 -17.82 10.64
C MET A 272 17.83 -19.14 10.71
N VAL A 273 18.69 -19.29 11.74
CA VAL A 273 19.51 -20.47 11.95
C VAL A 273 18.79 -21.49 12.83
N SER A 274 18.08 -21.03 13.85
CA SER A 274 17.29 -21.90 14.72
C SER A 274 16.07 -21.21 15.30
N LEU A 275 15.07 -22.02 15.67
CA LEU A 275 13.83 -21.60 16.29
C LEU A 275 13.50 -22.55 17.44
N THR A 276 13.31 -22.00 18.64
CA THR A 276 12.82 -22.71 19.81
C THR A 276 11.45 -22.14 20.20
N LEU A 277 10.49 -23.02 20.49
CA LEU A 277 9.14 -22.63 20.92
C LEU A 277 8.94 -23.04 22.38
N GLU A 278 8.56 -22.08 23.21
CA GLU A 278 8.21 -22.26 24.64
C GLU A 278 6.76 -21.77 24.84
N GLY A 279 5.80 -22.67 24.61
CA GLY A 279 4.39 -22.30 24.55
C GLY A 279 4.12 -21.33 23.39
N LYS A 280 3.67 -20.10 23.72
CA LYS A 280 3.45 -19.03 22.75
C LYS A 280 4.59 -18.02 22.65
N LYS A 281 5.74 -18.33 23.23
CA LYS A 281 6.99 -17.59 23.05
C LYS A 281 7.87 -18.28 22.03
N ALA A 282 8.44 -17.52 21.10
CA ALA A 282 9.45 -17.98 20.16
C ALA A 282 10.80 -17.37 20.48
N ILE A 283 11.87 -18.17 20.49
CA ILE A 283 13.26 -17.71 20.56
C ILE A 283 13.88 -18.03 19.20
N ALA A 284 14.21 -16.99 18.45
CA ALA A 284 14.73 -17.10 17.08
C ALA A 284 16.16 -16.60 17.01
N VAL A 285 17.04 -17.41 16.42
CA VAL A 285 18.46 -17.07 16.22
C VAL A 285 18.70 -16.83 14.74
N TYR A 286 19.32 -15.71 14.42
CA TYR A 286 19.66 -15.31 13.06
C TYR A 286 21.17 -15.19 12.84
N ASP A 287 21.60 -15.45 11.61
CA ASP A 287 22.90 -15.04 11.08
C ASP A 287 22.67 -14.32 9.76
N ALA A 288 22.29 -13.05 9.87
CA ALA A 288 21.80 -12.28 8.74
C ALA A 288 22.96 -11.59 7.98
N PRO A 289 22.93 -11.59 6.63
CA PRO A 289 23.98 -10.97 5.82
C PRO A 289 23.99 -9.44 5.88
N SER A 290 22.91 -8.82 6.37
CA SER A 290 22.79 -7.38 6.58
C SER A 290 21.69 -7.06 7.59
N LYS A 291 21.70 -5.82 8.07
CA LYS A 291 20.68 -5.25 8.95
C LYS A 291 19.29 -5.26 8.29
N GLU A 292 19.22 -4.84 7.02
CA GLU A 292 17.96 -4.83 6.26
C GLU A 292 17.42 -6.24 6.03
N ARG A 293 18.30 -7.20 5.72
CA ARG A 293 17.93 -8.59 5.53
C ARG A 293 17.36 -9.20 6.81
N LEU A 294 17.97 -8.94 7.96
CA LEU A 294 17.46 -9.36 9.27
C LEU A 294 16.05 -8.86 9.50
N LEU A 295 15.83 -7.55 9.31
CA LEU A 295 14.54 -6.90 9.51
C LEU A 295 13.45 -7.56 8.66
N LEU A 296 13.72 -7.82 7.39
CA LEU A 296 12.76 -8.42 6.47
C LEU A 296 12.52 -9.90 6.77
N ASP A 297 13.58 -10.67 7.04
CA ASP A 297 13.45 -12.08 7.42
C ASP A 297 12.62 -12.21 8.71
N TYR A 298 12.95 -11.44 9.74
CA TYR A 298 12.26 -11.45 11.03
C TYR A 298 10.78 -11.08 10.91
N SER A 299 10.47 -10.06 10.10
CA SER A 299 9.09 -9.66 9.83
C SER A 299 8.28 -10.74 9.12
N CYS A 300 8.89 -11.39 8.12
CA CYS A 300 8.23 -12.44 7.34
C CYS A 300 8.05 -13.74 8.14
N ASP A 301 9.03 -14.09 9.00
CA ASP A 301 8.98 -15.33 9.78
C ASP A 301 7.92 -15.28 10.88
N PHE A 302 7.71 -14.11 11.49
CA PHE A 302 6.84 -13.98 12.66
C PHE A 302 5.59 -13.15 12.47
N GLY A 303 5.54 -12.27 11.45
CA GLY A 303 4.41 -11.35 11.24
C GLY A 303 3.06 -12.05 11.21
N LYS A 304 2.92 -13.09 10.36
CA LYS A 304 1.69 -13.88 10.27
C LYS A 304 1.33 -14.57 11.59
N ARG A 305 2.30 -15.23 12.23
CA ARG A 305 2.09 -15.99 13.47
C ARG A 305 1.63 -15.11 14.62
N LEU A 306 2.10 -13.85 14.66
CA LEU A 306 1.66 -12.84 15.61
C LEU A 306 0.26 -12.30 15.26
N LEU A 307 -0.03 -12.01 13.99
CA LEU A 307 -1.36 -11.59 13.52
C LEU A 307 -2.42 -12.65 13.82
N ASP A 308 -2.12 -13.92 13.62
CA ASP A 308 -3.01 -15.05 13.85
C ASP A 308 -3.07 -15.48 15.33
N LYS A 309 -2.34 -14.78 16.22
CA LYS A 309 -2.29 -15.07 17.66
C LYS A 309 -1.75 -16.48 18.00
N GLU A 310 -0.95 -17.06 17.11
CA GLU A 310 -0.21 -18.30 17.36
C GLU A 310 0.91 -18.07 18.38
N LEU A 311 1.51 -16.85 18.34
CA LEU A 311 2.55 -16.40 19.25
C LEU A 311 2.08 -15.14 20.00
N ASP A 312 2.56 -15.00 21.24
CA ASP A 312 2.35 -13.82 22.07
C ASP A 312 3.65 -13.04 22.28
N GLU A 313 4.81 -13.69 22.08
CA GLU A 313 6.13 -13.12 22.30
C GLU A 313 7.15 -13.71 21.33
N VAL A 314 8.09 -12.88 20.88
CA VAL A 314 9.27 -13.31 20.10
C VAL A 314 10.53 -12.70 20.70
N GLU A 315 11.54 -13.51 20.93
CA GLU A 315 12.87 -13.10 21.35
C GLU A 315 13.85 -13.26 20.20
N LEU A 316 14.52 -12.19 19.83
CA LEU A 316 15.48 -12.13 18.73
C LEU A 316 16.90 -12.25 19.23
N ARG A 317 17.66 -13.23 18.71
CA ARG A 317 19.05 -13.52 19.05
C ARG A 317 19.92 -13.71 17.81
N GLY A 318 21.23 -13.79 18.01
CA GLY A 318 22.22 -14.08 16.97
C GLY A 318 22.95 -12.83 16.47
N TYR A 319 23.13 -12.70 15.16
CA TYR A 319 23.98 -11.69 14.55
C TYR A 319 23.42 -11.17 13.23
N TYR A 320 23.83 -9.95 12.89
CA TYR A 320 23.79 -9.46 11.52
C TYR A 320 25.15 -8.85 11.14
N LYS A 321 25.43 -8.72 9.84
CA LYS A 321 26.63 -8.04 9.35
C LYS A 321 26.32 -6.56 9.09
N ASP A 322 27.21 -5.69 9.57
CA ASP A 322 27.16 -4.27 9.26
C ASP A 322 27.73 -3.97 7.85
N GLU A 323 27.83 -2.70 7.50
CA GLU A 323 28.35 -2.23 6.20
C GLU A 323 29.81 -2.59 5.96
N ASN A 324 30.59 -2.83 7.02
CA ASN A 324 31.98 -3.26 6.97
C ASN A 324 32.14 -4.78 6.90
N GLY A 325 31.03 -5.53 7.06
CA GLY A 325 31.00 -6.98 7.13
C GLY A 325 31.26 -7.54 8.53
N ASP A 326 31.33 -6.69 9.56
CA ASP A 326 31.54 -7.10 10.94
C ASP A 326 30.23 -7.66 11.53
N GLN A 327 30.35 -8.74 12.32
CA GLN A 327 29.21 -9.34 13.00
C GLN A 327 28.79 -8.50 14.22
N ILE A 328 27.55 -8.03 14.22
CA ILE A 328 26.94 -7.28 15.31
C ILE A 328 25.99 -8.20 16.07
N SER A 329 26.23 -8.38 17.38
CA SER A 329 25.40 -9.23 18.22
C SER A 329 24.02 -8.63 18.48
N LEU A 330 23.01 -9.48 18.46
CA LEU A 330 21.63 -9.16 18.81
C LEU A 330 21.29 -9.50 20.26
N ASP A 331 22.07 -10.35 20.89
CA ASP A 331 21.77 -10.87 22.24
C ASP A 331 21.76 -9.74 23.28
N GLY A 332 20.54 -9.39 23.75
CA GLY A 332 20.32 -8.31 24.72
C GLY A 332 20.62 -6.91 24.21
N SER A 333 20.65 -6.72 22.87
CA SER A 333 20.93 -5.42 22.28
C SER A 333 19.65 -4.56 22.18
N ASP A 334 19.82 -3.23 22.30
CA ASP A 334 18.75 -2.25 22.11
C ASP A 334 18.11 -2.38 20.72
N TYR A 335 18.88 -2.81 19.70
CA TYR A 335 18.37 -2.99 18.36
C TYR A 335 17.45 -4.21 18.25
N ALA A 336 17.75 -5.32 18.93
CA ALA A 336 16.86 -6.48 18.97
C ALA A 336 15.53 -6.15 19.68
N GLU A 337 15.59 -5.38 20.77
CA GLU A 337 14.40 -4.88 21.46
C GLU A 337 13.57 -3.97 20.54
N TYR A 338 14.22 -3.01 19.89
CA TYR A 338 13.57 -2.10 18.93
C TYR A 338 12.88 -2.87 17.80
N LEU A 339 13.54 -3.83 17.14
CA LEU A 339 12.93 -4.63 16.06
C LEU A 339 11.75 -5.45 16.58
N THR A 340 11.86 -6.01 17.79
CA THR A 340 10.77 -6.76 18.39
C THR A 340 9.56 -5.88 18.68
N ASP A 341 9.77 -4.69 19.21
CA ASP A 341 8.71 -3.71 19.47
C ASP A 341 8.03 -3.26 18.17
N GLU A 342 8.80 -2.94 17.12
CA GLU A 342 8.24 -2.59 15.80
C GLU A 342 7.42 -3.75 15.21
N LEU A 343 7.93 -4.99 15.30
CA LEU A 343 7.22 -6.17 14.83
C LEU A 343 5.90 -6.40 15.61
N MET A 344 5.94 -6.31 16.93
CA MET A 344 4.77 -6.47 17.80
C MET A 344 3.71 -5.40 17.50
N GLN A 345 4.12 -4.16 17.25
CA GLN A 345 3.22 -3.08 16.88
C GLN A 345 2.65 -3.26 15.47
N ALA A 346 3.47 -3.65 14.49
CA ALA A 346 3.05 -3.94 13.13
C ALA A 346 2.04 -5.10 13.06
N ALA A 347 2.21 -6.11 13.92
CA ALA A 347 1.28 -7.23 14.09
C ALA A 347 0.12 -6.94 15.07
N ARG A 348 0.00 -5.70 15.55
CA ARG A 348 -1.05 -5.21 16.45
C ARG A 348 -1.16 -6.00 17.76
N ARG A 349 -0.04 -6.50 18.27
CA ARG A 349 0.03 -7.25 19.53
C ARG A 349 0.33 -6.34 20.74
N ARG A 350 1.18 -5.33 20.53
CA ARG A 350 1.58 -4.37 21.57
C ARG A 350 1.87 -3.02 20.92
N PHE A 351 1.48 -1.92 21.59
CA PHE A 351 1.75 -0.56 21.15
C PHE A 351 2.69 0.10 22.17
N TYR A 352 3.90 0.40 21.76
CA TYR A 352 4.91 1.04 22.58
C TYR A 352 5.10 2.53 22.26
N ARG A 353 4.61 2.97 21.11
CA ARG A 353 4.56 4.35 20.63
C ARG A 353 3.22 4.65 19.94
N PRO A 354 2.93 5.91 19.54
CA PRO A 354 1.80 6.18 18.66
C PRO A 354 1.84 5.32 17.40
N GLU A 355 0.68 4.93 16.91
CA GLU A 355 0.58 4.41 15.56
C GLU A 355 0.50 5.59 14.60
N TYR A 356 1.29 5.54 13.53
CA TYR A 356 1.27 6.56 12.51
C TYR A 356 0.65 6.04 11.22
N ILE A 357 -0.24 6.85 10.64
CA ILE A 357 -0.83 6.64 9.33
C ILE A 357 -0.28 7.76 8.44
N ALA A 358 0.78 7.49 7.68
CA ALA A 358 1.43 8.49 6.85
C ALA A 358 1.41 8.07 5.38
N CYS A 359 0.83 8.91 4.54
CA CYS A 359 0.72 8.61 3.13
C CYS A 359 2.12 8.58 2.45
N PRO A 360 2.31 7.72 1.42
CA PRO A 360 3.63 7.57 0.79
C PRO A 360 4.02 8.76 -0.11
N GLY A 361 3.15 9.78 -0.21
CA GLY A 361 3.29 10.82 -1.22
C GLY A 361 2.90 10.34 -2.62
N CYS A 362 2.44 11.25 -3.42
CA CYS A 362 2.13 11.05 -4.84
C CYS A 362 2.06 12.42 -5.50
N GLY A 363 1.78 12.48 -6.80
CA GLY A 363 1.60 13.74 -7.53
C GLY A 363 0.47 14.66 -7.04
N ARG A 364 -0.17 14.36 -5.90
CA ARG A 364 -1.16 15.22 -5.22
C ARG A 364 -0.63 15.82 -3.92
N THR A 365 0.58 15.46 -3.51
CA THR A 365 1.17 15.96 -2.24
C THR A 365 1.41 17.46 -2.34
N MET A 366 1.02 18.19 -1.29
CA MET A 366 0.94 19.65 -1.29
C MET A 366 2.04 20.35 -0.47
N TYR A 367 2.91 19.60 0.20
CA TYR A 367 3.96 20.11 1.09
C TYR A 367 5.09 19.08 1.26
N ASN A 368 6.15 19.41 2.00
CA ASN A 368 7.23 18.47 2.35
C ASN A 368 6.71 17.41 3.34
N LEU A 369 6.08 16.36 2.80
CA LEU A 369 5.40 15.32 3.59
C LEU A 369 6.37 14.56 4.49
N GLU A 370 7.54 14.15 3.98
CA GLU A 370 8.52 13.35 4.72
C GLU A 370 9.07 14.14 5.92
N GLY A 371 9.53 15.37 5.68
CA GLY A 371 10.05 16.23 6.76
C GLY A 371 8.99 16.56 7.82
N THR A 372 7.74 16.82 7.40
CA THR A 372 6.63 17.06 8.32
C THR A 372 6.31 15.80 9.14
N PHE A 373 6.31 14.64 8.51
CA PHE A 373 6.05 13.37 9.19
C PHE A 373 7.12 13.06 10.25
N GLU A 374 8.40 13.25 9.93
CA GLU A 374 9.49 13.07 10.90
C GLU A 374 9.37 14.04 12.09
N GLU A 375 9.00 15.30 11.85
CA GLU A 375 8.81 16.27 12.94
C GLU A 375 7.60 15.90 13.81
N VAL A 376 6.48 15.48 13.23
CA VAL A 376 5.33 14.98 13.98
C VAL A 376 5.75 13.77 14.84
N LYS A 377 6.43 12.77 14.27
CA LYS A 377 6.94 11.60 15.00
C LYS A 377 7.82 12.00 16.18
N ARG A 378 8.79 12.88 15.93
CA ARG A 378 9.73 13.36 16.96
C ARG A 378 9.01 13.99 18.14
N ARG A 379 7.97 14.79 17.88
CA ARG A 379 7.25 15.55 18.90
C ARG A 379 6.16 14.77 19.63
N THR A 380 5.65 13.67 19.03
CA THR A 380 4.53 12.89 19.57
C THR A 380 4.91 11.51 20.10
N LYS A 381 6.17 11.10 20.01
CA LYS A 381 6.65 9.74 20.38
C LYS A 381 6.23 9.26 21.77
N HIS A 382 5.92 10.17 22.69
CA HIS A 382 5.51 9.88 24.07
C HIS A 382 4.02 9.53 24.20
N LEU A 383 3.20 9.78 23.18
CA LEU A 383 1.73 9.62 23.19
C LEU A 383 1.33 8.17 22.86
N LYS A 384 1.65 7.23 23.75
CA LYS A 384 1.39 5.80 23.55
C LYS A 384 -0.11 5.52 23.36
N GLY A 385 -0.43 4.62 22.41
CA GLY A 385 -1.79 4.17 22.16
C GLY A 385 -2.63 5.12 21.29
N MET A 386 -2.10 6.29 20.92
CA MET A 386 -2.75 7.23 20.01
C MET A 386 -2.46 6.88 18.54
N VAL A 387 -3.40 7.14 17.65
CA VAL A 387 -3.23 7.00 16.19
C VAL A 387 -3.20 8.38 15.57
N ILE A 388 -2.07 8.75 14.95
CA ILE A 388 -1.86 10.07 14.36
C ILE A 388 -1.65 9.93 12.85
N ALA A 389 -2.46 10.64 12.06
CA ALA A 389 -2.37 10.64 10.61
C ALA A 389 -1.63 11.87 10.07
N VAL A 390 -0.77 11.67 9.05
CA VAL A 390 -0.12 12.74 8.30
C VAL A 390 -0.35 12.50 6.81
N MET A 391 -1.22 13.33 6.21
CA MET A 391 -1.74 13.12 4.86
C MET A 391 -1.33 14.27 3.92
N GLY A 392 -0.76 13.92 2.78
CA GLY A 392 -0.26 14.86 1.80
C GLY A 392 -1.34 15.71 1.11
N CYS A 393 -2.61 15.26 1.08
CA CYS A 393 -3.72 16.00 0.46
C CYS A 393 -5.09 15.59 0.99
N ILE A 394 -6.10 16.43 0.73
CA ILE A 394 -7.51 16.18 1.13
C ILE A 394 -8.21 15.11 0.29
N VAL A 395 -7.65 14.67 -0.83
CA VAL A 395 -8.34 13.77 -1.78
C VAL A 395 -8.61 12.41 -1.14
N ASN A 396 -7.61 11.78 -0.55
CA ASN A 396 -7.73 10.52 0.14
C ASN A 396 -7.59 10.66 1.66
N GLY A 397 -6.94 11.74 2.12
CA GLY A 397 -6.56 11.92 3.51
C GLY A 397 -7.68 11.64 4.51
N PRO A 398 -8.84 12.33 4.42
CA PRO A 398 -9.93 12.12 5.38
C PRO A 398 -10.51 10.70 5.39
N GLY A 399 -10.43 9.99 4.27
CA GLY A 399 -10.83 8.58 4.18
C GLY A 399 -9.81 7.64 4.81
N GLU A 400 -8.54 7.75 4.36
CA GLU A 400 -7.44 6.86 4.78
C GLU A 400 -7.09 6.97 6.26
N MET A 401 -7.36 8.14 6.87
CA MET A 401 -7.18 8.40 8.30
C MET A 401 -8.41 8.09 9.15
N ALA A 402 -9.37 7.33 8.64
CA ALA A 402 -10.64 7.07 9.33
C ALA A 402 -10.49 6.48 10.74
N ASP A 403 -9.40 5.76 10.99
CA ASP A 403 -9.07 5.13 12.27
C ASP A 403 -8.10 5.99 13.10
N ALA A 404 -7.74 7.20 12.65
CA ALA A 404 -6.85 8.08 13.40
C ALA A 404 -7.62 8.89 14.45
N ASP A 405 -7.00 9.06 15.62
CA ASP A 405 -7.52 9.98 16.65
C ASP A 405 -7.34 11.42 16.18
N TRP A 406 -6.16 11.73 15.62
CA TRP A 406 -5.82 13.04 15.11
C TRP A 406 -5.18 12.98 13.73
N GLY A 407 -5.42 14.02 12.91
CA GLY A 407 -4.91 14.08 11.55
C GLY A 407 -4.40 15.45 11.14
N TYR A 408 -3.27 15.45 10.43
CA TYR A 408 -2.66 16.57 9.74
C TYR A 408 -2.83 16.35 8.23
N VAL A 409 -3.58 17.24 7.55
CA VAL A 409 -3.97 17.02 6.14
C VAL A 409 -3.66 18.27 5.31
N GLY A 410 -2.81 18.15 4.28
CA GLY A 410 -2.48 19.23 3.37
C GLY A 410 -3.67 19.70 2.53
N GLU A 411 -3.87 21.02 2.44
CA GLU A 411 -4.91 21.67 1.62
C GLU A 411 -4.35 22.36 0.37
N GLY A 412 -3.03 22.51 0.28
CA GLY A 412 -2.37 23.33 -0.73
C GLY A 412 -2.22 24.80 -0.31
N ASN A 413 -1.48 25.58 -1.10
CA ASN A 413 -1.17 26.99 -0.83
C ASN A 413 -0.56 27.21 0.58
N ASN A 414 0.31 26.32 1.03
CA ASN A 414 0.95 26.31 2.35
C ASN A 414 -0.04 26.30 3.51
N LYS A 415 -1.18 25.63 3.34
CA LYS A 415 -2.23 25.48 4.34
C LYS A 415 -2.52 24.02 4.65
N VAL A 416 -2.98 23.80 5.87
CA VAL A 416 -3.27 22.50 6.46
C VAL A 416 -4.60 22.53 7.18
N SER A 417 -5.34 21.43 7.15
CA SER A 417 -6.44 21.15 8.06
C SER A 417 -6.03 20.17 9.14
N ILE A 418 -6.47 20.42 10.38
CA ILE A 418 -6.32 19.49 11.50
C ILE A 418 -7.67 18.84 11.77
N TYR A 419 -7.63 17.53 11.92
CA TYR A 419 -8.80 16.68 12.13
C TYR A 419 -8.75 15.99 13.49
N LYS A 420 -9.92 15.81 14.11
CA LYS A 420 -10.16 14.85 15.19
C LYS A 420 -11.05 13.74 14.63
N GLY A 421 -10.50 12.53 14.52
CA GLY A 421 -11.14 11.48 13.74
C GLY A 421 -11.40 11.93 12.30
N LYS A 422 -12.65 11.85 11.85
CA LYS A 422 -13.08 12.29 10.50
C LYS A 422 -13.52 13.76 10.44
N THR A 423 -13.53 14.47 11.56
CA THR A 423 -14.07 15.85 11.64
C THR A 423 -12.94 16.86 11.59
N PRO A 424 -12.95 17.81 10.65
CA PRO A 424 -12.00 18.91 10.64
C PRO A 424 -12.31 19.87 11.80
N VAL A 425 -11.35 20.03 12.70
CA VAL A 425 -11.46 20.94 13.87
C VAL A 425 -10.82 22.31 13.61
N LEU A 426 -9.76 22.33 12.80
CA LEU A 426 -9.16 23.57 12.28
C LEU A 426 -8.96 23.44 10.77
N ARG A 427 -9.21 24.54 10.04
CA ARG A 427 -9.00 24.62 8.59
C ARG A 427 -8.12 25.82 8.24
N HIS A 428 -7.44 25.72 7.12
CA HIS A 428 -6.63 26.80 6.56
C HIS A 428 -5.53 27.30 7.51
N VAL A 429 -5.02 26.41 8.38
CA VAL A 429 -3.90 26.71 9.28
C VAL A 429 -2.63 26.87 8.44
N PRO A 430 -1.82 27.93 8.66
CA PRO A 430 -0.52 28.03 8.01
C PRO A 430 0.35 26.81 8.34
N GLU A 431 1.03 26.24 7.33
CA GLU A 431 1.89 25.05 7.52
C GLU A 431 2.92 25.24 8.64
N THR A 432 3.46 26.47 8.76
CA THR A 432 4.45 26.84 9.79
C THR A 432 3.95 26.76 11.23
N GLU A 433 2.63 26.79 11.45
CA GLU A 433 1.98 26.75 12.76
C GLU A 433 1.25 25.42 13.01
N ALA A 434 1.06 24.62 11.96
CA ALA A 434 0.11 23.52 11.99
C ALA A 434 0.51 22.38 12.95
N ILE A 435 1.82 22.10 13.11
CA ILE A 435 2.28 21.07 14.05
C ILE A 435 2.07 21.56 15.49
N ASP A 436 2.36 22.83 15.79
CA ASP A 436 2.13 23.38 17.12
C ASP A 436 0.64 23.35 17.49
N LYS A 437 -0.22 23.72 16.53
CA LYS A 437 -1.68 23.65 16.72
C LYS A 437 -2.20 22.24 16.90
N LEU A 438 -1.64 21.25 16.17
CA LEU A 438 -1.97 19.85 16.37
C LEU A 438 -1.64 19.39 17.80
N LEU A 439 -0.45 19.72 18.30
CA LEU A 439 -0.02 19.34 19.65
C LEU A 439 -0.84 20.04 20.73
N GLU A 440 -1.11 21.36 20.57
CA GLU A 440 -1.97 22.10 21.48
C GLU A 440 -3.36 21.45 21.62
N LEU A 441 -3.94 21.00 20.51
CA LEU A 441 -5.23 20.32 20.51
C LEU A 441 -5.18 18.94 21.16
N ILE A 442 -4.10 18.16 20.92
CA ILE A 442 -3.90 16.85 21.54
C ILE A 442 -3.75 16.98 23.07
N GLU A 443 -2.99 17.98 23.55
CA GLU A 443 -2.73 18.20 24.97
C GLU A 443 -3.98 18.69 25.74
N ASN A 444 -4.92 19.33 25.03
CA ASN A 444 -6.16 19.86 25.62
C ASN A 444 -7.36 18.92 25.47
N ASP A 445 -7.18 17.69 24.93
CA ASP A 445 -8.22 16.69 24.69
C ASP A 445 -8.33 15.69 25.84
#